data_81736f227093c7a424f7192f559d24dd
#
_entry.id   81736f227093c7a424f7192f559d24dd
#
_cell.length_a   1.000
_cell.length_b   1.000
_cell.length_c   1.000
_cell.angle_alpha   90.00
_cell.angle_beta   90.00
_cell.angle_gamma   90.00
#
_symmetry.space_group_name_H-M   'P 1'
#
loop_
_entity.id
_entity.type
_entity.pdbx_description
1 polymer ?
#
loop_
_entity_poly.entity_id
_entity_poly.type
_entity_poly.pdbx_seq_one_letter_code
_entity_poly.pdbx_strand_id
1 'polypeptide(L)'
;MGFLSGILPILIAIIVFGVLIISHEFGHFFIAKKNGIFVQEFAVGMGPTIISKQIGETVYSLRAVPFGGFCKMLGEDESSFDERAFSNKSPLARMAVVAAGPIMNFILAFVLIFAYNAFSGIITPVVTDIMPESYAYNSGLEVGDRLTSINGENVNIYSDISLIMDGCNGEDISLTVKKADGHKEHYTIKPSVSADGRWIIGFTATLKSPLIGEKIEGYERAGIFEIIHESIYRVIFFVKSTVIGFIRIFTFSVSPDDIAGPIGMVQIIEDSYTIGLSYSVLSAVMNVIYLAALFSANLGALNLFPIPAMDGGRLVFLLIEKIRGKALDPDKEGIVHFIGFALLILLMVFVAFNDIRRIFF
;
A
#
# COMPACT_ATOMS: atom_id res chain seq x y z
N MET A 1 16.57 14.25 27.30
CA MET A 1 16.36 13.62 25.97
C MET A 1 14.89 13.20 25.70
N GLY A 2 14.03 13.09 26.72
CA GLY A 2 12.67 12.52 26.55
C GLY A 2 11.60 13.33 25.80
N PHE A 3 11.69 14.64 25.67
CA PHE A 3 10.62 15.41 25.01
C PHE A 3 10.78 15.47 23.47
N LEU A 4 11.99 15.58 22.99
CA LEU A 4 12.31 15.58 21.54
C LEU A 4 12.14 14.18 20.92
N SER A 5 12.36 13.10 21.69
CA SER A 5 12.16 11.72 21.19
C SER A 5 10.69 11.39 20.93
N GLY A 6 9.75 11.99 21.66
CA GLY A 6 8.31 11.77 21.42
C GLY A 6 7.69 12.60 20.31
N ILE A 7 8.27 13.77 19.96
CA ILE A 7 7.73 14.66 18.93
C ILE A 7 8.17 14.24 17.52
N LEU A 8 9.40 13.77 17.37
CA LEU A 8 9.96 13.44 16.05
C LEU A 8 9.17 12.37 15.29
N PRO A 9 8.76 11.24 15.91
CA PRO A 9 7.92 10.25 15.23
C PRO A 9 6.59 10.82 14.75
N ILE A 10 5.96 11.68 15.55
CA ILE A 10 4.71 12.35 15.18
C ILE A 10 4.92 13.26 13.95
N LEU A 11 6.02 14.03 13.92
CA LEU A 11 6.35 14.86 12.78
C LEU A 11 6.62 14.01 11.52
N ILE A 12 7.35 12.91 11.66
CA ILE A 12 7.58 11.96 10.54
C ILE A 12 6.25 11.41 10.04
N ALA A 13 5.36 10.98 10.93
CA ALA A 13 4.04 10.47 10.56
C ALA A 13 3.21 11.54 9.83
N ILE A 14 3.19 12.79 10.31
CA ILE A 14 2.50 13.90 9.65
C ILE A 14 3.04 14.11 8.24
N ILE A 15 4.36 14.08 8.07
CA ILE A 15 4.99 14.24 6.74
C ILE A 15 4.60 13.06 5.83
N VAL A 16 4.72 11.83 6.33
CA VAL A 16 4.37 10.63 5.55
C VAL A 16 2.91 10.70 5.11
N PHE A 17 1.97 10.82 6.04
CA PHE A 17 0.54 10.87 5.68
C PHE A 17 0.20 12.09 4.84
N GLY A 18 0.83 13.24 5.11
CA GLY A 18 0.67 14.44 4.28
C GLY A 18 1.04 14.17 2.82
N VAL A 19 2.19 13.56 2.57
CA VAL A 19 2.64 13.21 1.20
C VAL A 19 1.68 12.22 0.54
N LEU A 20 1.21 11.20 1.27
CA LEU A 20 0.27 10.20 0.73
C LEU A 20 -1.05 10.84 0.29
N ILE A 21 -1.61 11.70 1.14
CA ILE A 21 -2.88 12.38 0.88
C ILE A 21 -2.73 13.40 -0.25
N ILE A 22 -1.68 14.23 -0.22
CA ILE A 22 -1.42 15.21 -1.29
C ILE A 22 -1.26 14.49 -2.64
N SER A 23 -0.56 13.35 -2.66
CA SER A 23 -0.41 12.56 -3.89
C SER A 23 -1.75 12.06 -4.40
N HIS A 24 -2.61 11.57 -3.51
CA HIS A 24 -3.97 11.13 -3.83
C HIS A 24 -4.80 12.26 -4.43
N GLU A 25 -4.93 13.38 -3.73
CA GLU A 25 -5.69 14.55 -4.19
C GLU A 25 -5.13 15.13 -5.49
N PHE A 26 -3.79 15.08 -5.65
CA PHE A 26 -3.15 15.52 -6.89
C PHE A 26 -3.56 14.64 -8.08
N GLY A 27 -3.83 13.35 -7.87
CA GLY A 27 -4.37 12.47 -8.91
C GLY A 27 -5.72 12.99 -9.44
N HIS A 28 -6.67 13.26 -8.54
CA HIS A 28 -7.97 13.84 -8.87
C HIS A 28 -7.81 15.18 -9.58
N PHE A 29 -7.03 16.08 -9.00
CA PHE A 29 -6.74 17.40 -9.55
C PHE A 29 -6.21 17.33 -10.98
N PHE A 30 -5.18 16.52 -11.21
CA PHE A 30 -4.51 16.44 -12.50
C PHE A 30 -5.45 15.95 -13.61
N ILE A 31 -6.21 14.89 -13.34
CA ILE A 31 -7.13 14.32 -14.31
C ILE A 31 -8.39 15.19 -14.48
N ALA A 32 -8.87 15.87 -13.43
CA ALA A 32 -9.96 16.83 -13.53
C ALA A 32 -9.58 17.99 -14.47
N LYS A 33 -8.42 18.61 -14.26
CA LYS A 33 -7.91 19.68 -15.14
C LYS A 33 -7.75 19.21 -16.58
N LYS A 34 -7.22 17.99 -16.80
CA LYS A 34 -7.05 17.42 -18.15
C LYS A 34 -8.38 17.18 -18.87
N ASN A 35 -9.48 16.92 -18.13
CA ASN A 35 -10.83 16.76 -18.68
C ASN A 35 -11.61 18.08 -18.73
N GLY A 36 -10.97 19.23 -18.48
CA GLY A 36 -11.62 20.55 -18.51
C GLY A 36 -12.67 20.70 -17.42
N ILE A 37 -12.48 20.10 -16.26
CA ILE A 37 -13.31 20.30 -15.07
C ILE A 37 -12.75 21.49 -14.29
N PHE A 38 -13.62 22.35 -13.83
CA PHE A 38 -13.24 23.51 -13.03
C PHE A 38 -12.94 23.08 -11.60
N VAL A 39 -11.66 23.13 -11.21
CA VAL A 39 -11.24 22.89 -9.83
C VAL A 39 -11.23 24.21 -9.09
N GLN A 40 -12.14 24.34 -8.14
CA GLN A 40 -12.33 25.53 -7.32
C GLN A 40 -11.20 25.69 -6.29
N GLU A 41 -10.89 24.61 -5.56
CA GLU A 41 -9.88 24.62 -4.52
C GLU A 41 -9.11 23.30 -4.49
N PHE A 42 -7.79 23.41 -4.29
CA PHE A 42 -6.90 22.32 -3.94
C PHE A 42 -6.34 22.61 -2.55
N ALA A 43 -6.74 21.82 -1.55
CA ALA A 43 -6.41 22.06 -0.16
C ALA A 43 -5.51 20.97 0.41
N VAL A 44 -4.47 21.39 1.12
CA VAL A 44 -3.64 20.54 1.96
C VAL A 44 -4.07 20.73 3.41
N GLY A 45 -4.49 19.65 4.07
CA GLY A 45 -5.07 19.69 5.41
C GLY A 45 -6.58 19.99 5.42
N MET A 46 -7.14 20.02 6.62
CA MET A 46 -8.55 20.27 6.90
C MET A 46 -8.74 21.44 7.90
N GLY A 47 -10.00 21.86 8.09
CA GLY A 47 -10.36 22.92 9.05
C GLY A 47 -10.16 24.34 8.48
N PRO A 48 -9.94 25.36 9.35
CA PRO A 48 -9.81 26.73 8.91
C PRO A 48 -8.55 26.95 8.06
N THR A 49 -8.66 27.82 7.06
CA THR A 49 -7.54 28.18 6.17
C THR A 49 -6.51 29.02 6.92
N ILE A 50 -5.23 28.58 6.90
CA ILE A 50 -4.10 29.35 7.42
C ILE A 50 -3.59 30.33 6.36
N ILE A 51 -3.39 29.80 5.15
CA ILE A 51 -2.90 30.57 4.01
C ILE A 51 -3.54 30.05 2.73
N SER A 52 -3.88 30.95 1.83
CA SER A 52 -4.39 30.59 0.50
C SER A 52 -3.83 31.53 -0.56
N LYS A 53 -3.70 31.00 -1.78
CA LYS A 53 -3.28 31.75 -2.95
C LYS A 53 -4.04 31.26 -4.18
N GLN A 54 -4.64 32.20 -4.89
CA GLN A 54 -5.24 31.90 -6.18
C GLN A 54 -4.17 31.88 -7.26
N ILE A 55 -4.10 30.79 -8.03
CA ILE A 55 -3.21 30.64 -9.18
C ILE A 55 -4.08 30.21 -10.36
N GLY A 56 -4.22 31.10 -11.34
CA GLY A 56 -5.19 30.93 -12.41
C GLY A 56 -6.60 30.96 -11.86
N GLU A 57 -7.37 29.91 -12.12
CA GLU A 57 -8.76 29.79 -11.66
C GLU A 57 -8.92 28.94 -10.37
N THR A 58 -7.85 28.34 -9.87
CA THR A 58 -7.87 27.45 -8.70
C THR A 58 -7.28 28.15 -7.47
N VAL A 59 -7.93 28.02 -6.32
CA VAL A 59 -7.40 28.43 -5.04
C VAL A 59 -6.59 27.27 -4.45
N TYR A 60 -5.33 27.52 -4.11
CA TYR A 60 -4.47 26.59 -3.36
C TYR A 60 -4.44 27.02 -1.92
N SER A 61 -4.77 26.12 -0.99
CA SER A 61 -4.85 26.46 0.43
C SER A 61 -4.11 25.46 1.32
N LEU A 62 -3.52 26.00 2.39
CA LEU A 62 -2.99 25.23 3.52
C LEU A 62 -3.92 25.46 4.71
N ARG A 63 -4.35 24.37 5.35
CA ARG A 63 -5.33 24.39 6.43
C ARG A 63 -4.75 23.94 7.75
N ALA A 64 -5.42 24.28 8.86
CA ALA A 64 -4.87 24.18 10.21
C ALA A 64 -4.65 22.75 10.71
N VAL A 65 -5.44 21.80 10.27
CA VAL A 65 -5.31 20.39 10.66
C VAL A 65 -4.48 19.68 9.59
N PRO A 66 -3.25 19.23 9.91
CA PRO A 66 -2.31 18.68 8.92
C PRO A 66 -2.65 17.24 8.48
N PHE A 67 -3.85 16.79 8.74
CA PHE A 67 -4.38 15.52 8.28
C PHE A 67 -5.50 15.74 7.26
N GLY A 68 -5.47 14.99 6.16
CA GLY A 68 -6.44 15.14 5.09
C GLY A 68 -6.01 16.15 4.01
N GLY A 69 -6.88 16.34 3.09
CA GLY A 69 -6.81 17.25 1.95
C GLY A 69 -8.07 17.10 1.14
N PHE A 70 -8.27 17.95 0.16
CA PHE A 70 -9.36 17.78 -0.81
C PHE A 70 -9.10 18.55 -2.10
N CYS A 71 -9.67 18.02 -3.17
CA CYS A 71 -9.74 18.65 -4.47
C CYS A 71 -11.19 18.99 -4.77
N LYS A 72 -11.63 20.24 -4.48
CA LYS A 72 -13.01 20.66 -4.67
C LYS A 72 -13.28 20.98 -6.15
N MET A 73 -14.12 20.20 -6.77
CA MET A 73 -14.55 20.38 -8.15
C MET A 73 -15.93 21.02 -8.23
N LEU A 74 -16.15 21.89 -9.23
CA LEU A 74 -17.48 22.45 -9.48
C LEU A 74 -18.45 21.33 -9.85
N GLY A 75 -19.62 21.32 -9.25
CA GLY A 75 -20.69 20.35 -9.56
C GLY A 75 -20.37 18.92 -9.12
N GLU A 76 -19.53 18.73 -8.11
CA GLU A 76 -19.23 17.41 -7.52
C GLU A 76 -20.33 16.97 -6.56
N ASP A 77 -20.71 17.86 -5.63
CA ASP A 77 -21.73 17.59 -4.60
C ASP A 77 -23.07 18.29 -4.89
N GLU A 78 -23.08 19.25 -5.82
CA GLU A 78 -24.26 20.02 -6.18
C GLU A 78 -24.42 20.09 -7.71
N SER A 79 -25.65 20.11 -8.20
CA SER A 79 -25.90 20.28 -9.64
C SER A 79 -25.47 21.69 -10.10
N SER A 80 -24.82 21.78 -11.26
CA SER A 80 -24.38 23.02 -11.85
C SER A 80 -24.72 23.03 -13.36
N PHE A 81 -25.06 24.19 -13.90
CA PHE A 81 -25.30 24.38 -15.34
C PHE A 81 -24.01 24.68 -16.14
N ASP A 82 -22.88 24.87 -15.48
CA ASP A 82 -21.59 25.11 -16.16
C ASP A 82 -21.12 23.84 -16.87
N GLU A 83 -20.76 23.93 -18.15
CA GLU A 83 -20.23 22.81 -18.93
C GLU A 83 -18.94 22.21 -18.34
N ARG A 84 -18.22 22.94 -17.48
CA ARG A 84 -17.02 22.51 -16.78
C ARG A 84 -17.31 21.87 -15.45
N ALA A 85 -18.58 21.73 -15.06
CA ALA A 85 -18.94 21.01 -13.86
C ALA A 85 -18.66 19.50 -13.98
N PHE A 86 -18.22 18.88 -12.89
CA PHE A 86 -17.98 17.44 -12.81
C PHE A 86 -19.21 16.63 -13.20
N SER A 87 -20.40 17.01 -12.68
CA SER A 87 -21.68 16.37 -12.98
C SER A 87 -22.05 16.38 -14.47
N ASN A 88 -21.60 17.37 -15.25
CA ASN A 88 -21.91 17.52 -16.67
C ASN A 88 -20.90 16.80 -17.60
N LYS A 89 -19.85 16.17 -17.03
CA LYS A 89 -18.92 15.36 -17.81
C LYS A 89 -19.45 13.94 -18.04
N SER A 90 -18.95 13.31 -19.11
CA SER A 90 -19.31 11.91 -19.39
C SER A 90 -18.97 10.99 -18.20
N PRO A 91 -19.73 9.89 -17.98
CA PRO A 91 -19.44 8.95 -16.92
C PRO A 91 -18.00 8.43 -16.95
N LEU A 92 -17.42 8.21 -18.14
CA LEU A 92 -16.03 7.78 -18.28
C LEU A 92 -15.03 8.84 -17.80
N ALA A 93 -15.25 10.12 -18.11
CA ALA A 93 -14.40 11.20 -17.64
C ALA A 93 -14.46 11.33 -16.10
N ARG A 94 -15.67 11.22 -15.54
CA ARG A 94 -15.86 11.22 -14.08
C ARG A 94 -15.18 10.01 -13.41
N MET A 95 -15.34 8.81 -13.98
CA MET A 95 -14.64 7.61 -13.50
C MET A 95 -13.11 7.76 -13.56
N ALA A 96 -12.57 8.35 -14.64
CA ALA A 96 -11.14 8.59 -14.77
C ALA A 96 -10.63 9.56 -13.69
N VAL A 97 -11.39 10.60 -13.35
CA VAL A 97 -11.04 11.53 -12.27
C VAL A 97 -11.03 10.80 -10.92
N VAL A 98 -12.11 10.06 -10.60
CA VAL A 98 -12.23 9.36 -9.31
C VAL A 98 -11.16 8.27 -9.16
N ALA A 99 -10.87 7.50 -10.21
CA ALA A 99 -9.82 6.47 -10.17
C ALA A 99 -8.40 7.05 -10.07
N ALA A 100 -8.20 8.32 -10.46
CA ALA A 100 -6.86 8.92 -10.52
C ALA A 100 -6.21 9.10 -9.14
N GLY A 101 -7.00 9.35 -8.07
CA GLY A 101 -6.48 9.42 -6.71
C GLY A 101 -5.79 8.12 -6.28
N PRO A 102 -6.51 6.99 -6.24
CA PRO A 102 -5.93 5.69 -5.93
C PRO A 102 -4.75 5.30 -6.84
N ILE A 103 -4.85 5.56 -8.15
CA ILE A 103 -3.77 5.27 -9.10
C ILE A 103 -2.51 6.07 -8.75
N MET A 104 -2.65 7.33 -8.36
CA MET A 104 -1.50 8.15 -7.97
C MET A 104 -0.82 7.60 -6.72
N ASN A 105 -1.57 7.01 -5.78
CA ASN A 105 -1.01 6.34 -4.62
C ASN A 105 -0.20 5.09 -5.02
N PHE A 106 -0.62 4.31 -6.01
CA PHE A 106 0.19 3.20 -6.52
C PHE A 106 1.45 3.68 -7.23
N ILE A 107 1.38 4.80 -7.97
CA ILE A 107 2.56 5.41 -8.59
C ILE A 107 3.53 5.88 -7.50
N LEU A 108 3.03 6.56 -6.45
CA LEU A 108 3.86 6.97 -5.33
C LEU A 108 4.49 5.77 -4.62
N ALA A 109 3.71 4.72 -4.33
CA ALA A 109 4.21 3.49 -3.73
C ALA A 109 5.33 2.86 -4.57
N PHE A 110 5.17 2.82 -5.89
CA PHE A 110 6.21 2.32 -6.80
C PHE A 110 7.49 3.18 -6.73
N VAL A 111 7.37 4.50 -6.78
CA VAL A 111 8.54 5.41 -6.71
C VAL A 111 9.28 5.25 -5.39
N LEU A 112 8.55 5.18 -4.27
CA LEU A 112 9.14 5.01 -2.95
C LEU A 112 9.82 3.65 -2.78
N ILE A 113 9.17 2.56 -3.21
CA ILE A 113 9.76 1.22 -3.09
C ILE A 113 10.92 1.02 -4.07
N PHE A 114 10.88 1.67 -5.24
CA PHE A 114 12.02 1.69 -6.16
C PHE A 114 13.23 2.39 -5.52
N ALA A 115 13.03 3.53 -4.88
CA ALA A 115 14.08 4.21 -4.13
C ALA A 115 14.61 3.34 -2.99
N TYR A 116 13.71 2.73 -2.20
CA TYR A 116 14.10 1.79 -1.14
C TYR A 116 14.98 0.65 -1.69
N ASN A 117 14.54 -0.05 -2.72
CA ASN A 117 15.26 -1.18 -3.31
C ASN A 117 16.61 -0.77 -3.91
N ALA A 118 16.69 0.45 -4.50
CA ALA A 118 17.92 0.97 -5.07
C ALA A 118 19.01 1.22 -4.02
N PHE A 119 18.62 1.62 -2.80
CA PHE A 119 19.56 1.92 -1.71
C PHE A 119 19.73 0.78 -0.70
N SER A 120 18.77 -0.12 -0.56
CA SER A 120 18.79 -1.22 0.43
C SER A 120 19.14 -2.58 -0.18
N GLY A 121 19.07 -2.72 -1.52
CA GLY A 121 19.18 -4.00 -2.19
C GLY A 121 17.86 -4.77 -2.22
N ILE A 122 17.91 -5.98 -2.77
CA ILE A 122 16.72 -6.83 -2.94
C ILE A 122 17.00 -8.27 -2.52
N ILE A 123 15.96 -8.98 -2.07
CA ILE A 123 16.02 -10.42 -1.82
C ILE A 123 15.26 -11.12 -2.95
N THR A 124 15.94 -12.00 -3.67
CA THR A 124 15.33 -12.73 -4.79
C THR A 124 14.96 -14.16 -4.36
N PRO A 125 13.91 -14.77 -4.94
CA PRO A 125 13.49 -16.13 -4.59
C PRO A 125 14.42 -17.20 -5.22
N VAL A 126 15.74 -17.00 -5.10
CA VAL A 126 16.79 -17.92 -5.56
C VAL A 126 17.43 -18.57 -4.35
N VAL A 127 17.55 -19.87 -4.37
CA VAL A 127 18.12 -20.68 -3.28
C VAL A 127 19.62 -20.40 -3.17
N THR A 128 20.08 -19.95 -2.00
CA THR A 128 21.50 -19.76 -1.68
C THR A 128 22.03 -20.87 -0.80
N ASP A 129 21.18 -21.37 0.10
CA ASP A 129 21.50 -22.46 1.00
C ASP A 129 20.23 -23.20 1.41
N ILE A 130 20.35 -24.48 1.77
CA ILE A 130 19.23 -25.32 2.17
C ILE A 130 19.48 -25.81 3.59
N MET A 131 18.50 -25.59 4.46
CA MET A 131 18.58 -25.98 5.87
C MET A 131 18.67 -27.52 6.00
N PRO A 132 19.74 -28.08 6.60
CA PRO A 132 19.96 -29.52 6.65
C PRO A 132 18.84 -30.33 7.34
N GLU A 133 18.14 -29.70 8.30
CA GLU A 133 17.03 -30.32 9.05
C GLU A 133 15.67 -30.14 8.39
N SER A 134 15.60 -29.47 7.23
CA SER A 134 14.35 -29.22 6.50
C SER A 134 13.99 -30.36 5.54
N TYR A 135 12.73 -30.52 5.25
CA TYR A 135 12.27 -31.46 4.22
C TYR A 135 12.75 -31.06 2.81
N ALA A 136 13.09 -29.79 2.58
CA ALA A 136 13.68 -29.32 1.34
C ALA A 136 15.05 -29.95 1.05
N TYR A 137 15.83 -30.31 2.09
CA TYR A 137 17.18 -30.87 1.94
C TYR A 137 17.20 -32.16 1.13
N ASN A 138 16.17 -33.00 1.30
CA ASN A 138 16.07 -34.30 0.60
C ASN A 138 15.13 -34.24 -0.60
N SER A 139 14.65 -33.09 -1.01
CA SER A 139 13.65 -32.95 -2.06
C SER A 139 14.23 -32.90 -3.48
N GLY A 140 15.53 -32.72 -3.63
CA GLY A 140 16.18 -32.44 -4.91
C GLY A 140 16.30 -30.94 -5.25
N LEU A 141 15.86 -30.05 -4.34
CA LEU A 141 16.12 -28.63 -4.45
C LEU A 141 17.62 -28.35 -4.35
N GLU A 142 18.17 -27.50 -5.20
CA GLU A 142 19.60 -27.21 -5.29
C GLU A 142 19.88 -25.70 -5.14
N VAL A 143 21.10 -25.37 -4.73
CA VAL A 143 21.58 -23.99 -4.73
C VAL A 143 21.61 -23.46 -6.16
N GLY A 144 21.07 -22.25 -6.37
CA GLY A 144 20.89 -21.63 -7.68
C GLY A 144 19.49 -21.82 -8.28
N ASP A 145 18.67 -22.71 -7.72
CA ASP A 145 17.28 -22.88 -8.15
C ASP A 145 16.46 -21.62 -7.86
N ARG A 146 15.64 -21.18 -8.81
CA ARG A 146 14.71 -20.07 -8.62
C ARG A 146 13.30 -20.59 -8.44
N LEU A 147 12.68 -20.33 -7.29
CA LEU A 147 11.26 -20.62 -7.09
C LEU A 147 10.42 -19.74 -8.01
N THR A 148 9.49 -20.37 -8.73
CA THR A 148 8.59 -19.71 -9.68
C THR A 148 7.12 -19.90 -9.35
N SER A 149 6.74 -20.98 -8.63
CA SER A 149 5.40 -21.12 -8.06
C SER A 149 5.38 -22.06 -6.85
N ILE A 150 4.38 -21.89 -6.00
CA ILE A 150 4.04 -22.74 -4.86
C ILE A 150 2.54 -23.04 -4.94
N ASN A 151 2.14 -24.31 -4.92
CA ASN A 151 0.75 -24.74 -5.05
C ASN A 151 -0.01 -24.12 -6.25
N GLY A 152 0.73 -23.85 -7.36
CA GLY A 152 0.18 -23.19 -8.54
C GLY A 152 0.12 -21.66 -8.47
N GLU A 153 0.38 -21.05 -7.33
CA GLU A 153 0.49 -19.59 -7.19
C GLU A 153 1.88 -19.11 -7.60
N ASN A 154 1.95 -18.03 -8.39
CA ASN A 154 3.21 -17.51 -8.89
C ASN A 154 4.04 -16.85 -7.77
N VAL A 155 5.35 -17.14 -7.75
CA VAL A 155 6.37 -16.49 -6.93
C VAL A 155 7.18 -15.55 -7.83
N ASN A 156 6.92 -14.26 -7.73
CA ASN A 156 7.61 -13.23 -8.48
C ASN A 156 8.73 -12.57 -7.66
N ILE A 157 8.48 -12.38 -6.37
CA ILE A 157 9.39 -11.82 -5.37
C ILE A 157 9.46 -12.74 -4.15
N TYR A 158 10.51 -12.61 -3.34
CA TYR A 158 10.67 -13.44 -2.14
C TYR A 158 9.50 -13.34 -1.15
N SER A 159 8.89 -12.17 -1.04
CA SER A 159 7.75 -11.96 -0.12
C SER A 159 6.48 -12.72 -0.51
N ASP A 160 6.32 -13.11 -1.79
CA ASP A 160 5.19 -13.95 -2.21
C ASP A 160 5.25 -15.32 -1.49
N ILE A 161 6.47 -15.83 -1.24
CA ILE A 161 6.66 -17.10 -0.52
C ILE A 161 6.05 -17.02 0.88
N SER A 162 6.38 -15.97 1.63
CA SER A 162 5.85 -15.79 2.99
C SER A 162 4.32 -15.71 2.98
N LEU A 163 3.73 -14.96 2.03
CA LEU A 163 2.29 -14.78 1.94
C LEU A 163 1.56 -16.11 1.63
N ILE A 164 2.14 -16.94 0.74
CA ILE A 164 1.58 -18.25 0.41
C ILE A 164 1.72 -19.20 1.61
N MET A 165 2.90 -19.19 2.25
CA MET A 165 3.18 -20.06 3.39
C MET A 165 2.33 -19.72 4.63
N ASP A 166 1.91 -18.47 4.81
CA ASP A 166 0.97 -18.06 5.87
C ASP A 166 -0.42 -18.72 5.75
N GLY A 167 -0.76 -19.22 4.57
CA GLY A 167 -1.98 -20.00 4.33
C GLY A 167 -1.82 -21.50 4.51
N CYS A 168 -0.60 -22.02 4.74
CA CYS A 168 -0.33 -23.45 4.90
C CYS A 168 -0.68 -23.95 6.30
N ASN A 169 -1.17 -25.20 6.37
CA ASN A 169 -1.49 -25.88 7.62
C ASN A 169 -0.63 -27.17 7.84
N GLY A 170 0.53 -27.23 7.16
CA GLY A 170 1.44 -28.37 7.24
C GLY A 170 1.17 -29.48 6.21
N GLU A 171 0.31 -29.22 5.25
CA GLU A 171 0.08 -30.08 4.09
C GLU A 171 1.28 -30.06 3.14
N ASP A 172 1.43 -31.12 2.34
CA ASP A 172 2.46 -31.18 1.30
C ASP A 172 2.23 -30.06 0.29
N ILE A 173 3.30 -29.34 -0.05
CA ILE A 173 3.29 -28.25 -1.01
C ILE A 173 3.98 -28.65 -2.32
N SER A 174 3.37 -28.24 -3.44
CA SER A 174 3.96 -28.39 -4.76
C SER A 174 4.80 -27.16 -5.11
N LEU A 175 6.09 -27.35 -5.37
CA LEU A 175 7.01 -26.30 -5.81
C LEU A 175 7.31 -26.46 -7.29
N THR A 176 7.33 -25.35 -8.02
CA THR A 176 7.94 -25.29 -9.34
C THR A 176 9.18 -24.39 -9.25
N VAL A 177 10.31 -24.93 -9.65
CA VAL A 177 11.58 -24.20 -9.72
C VAL A 177 12.06 -24.09 -11.15
N LYS A 178 12.83 -23.06 -11.42
CA LYS A 178 13.58 -22.88 -12.66
C LYS A 178 15.05 -23.12 -12.33
N LYS A 179 15.63 -24.14 -12.93
CA LYS A 179 17.06 -24.50 -12.81
C LYS A 179 17.95 -23.47 -13.51
N ALA A 180 19.26 -23.49 -13.22
CA ALA A 180 20.24 -22.60 -13.81
C ALA A 180 20.32 -22.69 -15.35
N ASP A 181 20.06 -23.86 -15.94
CA ASP A 181 20.00 -24.11 -17.38
C ASP A 181 18.67 -23.66 -18.04
N GLY A 182 17.71 -23.21 -17.22
CA GLY A 182 16.45 -22.62 -17.66
C GLY A 182 15.26 -23.59 -17.72
N HIS A 183 15.47 -24.91 -17.55
CA HIS A 183 14.34 -25.85 -17.49
C HIS A 183 13.58 -25.74 -16.16
N LYS A 184 12.33 -26.21 -16.13
CA LYS A 184 11.50 -26.20 -14.95
C LYS A 184 11.37 -27.60 -14.37
N GLU A 185 11.49 -27.70 -13.06
CA GLU A 185 11.24 -28.92 -12.30
C GLU A 185 10.15 -28.73 -11.27
N HIS A 186 9.51 -29.82 -10.91
CA HIS A 186 8.42 -29.86 -9.93
C HIS A 186 8.80 -30.77 -8.77
N TYR A 187 8.65 -30.25 -7.56
CA TYR A 187 8.90 -30.98 -6.33
C TYR A 187 7.67 -30.96 -5.46
N THR A 188 7.43 -32.03 -4.73
CA THR A 188 6.46 -32.06 -3.64
C THR A 188 7.22 -32.19 -2.35
N ILE A 189 7.07 -31.22 -1.44
CA ILE A 189 7.76 -31.22 -0.17
C ILE A 189 6.77 -30.95 0.97
N LYS A 190 7.10 -31.47 2.14
CA LYS A 190 6.42 -31.08 3.36
C LYS A 190 7.03 -29.80 3.91
N PRO A 191 6.23 -28.78 4.28
CA PRO A 191 6.78 -27.58 4.91
C PRO A 191 7.36 -27.90 6.28
N SER A 192 8.41 -27.16 6.65
CA SER A 192 9.02 -27.22 7.99
C SER A 192 8.47 -26.09 8.86
N VAL A 193 8.59 -26.20 10.18
CA VAL A 193 8.18 -25.15 11.11
C VAL A 193 9.43 -24.43 11.61
N SER A 194 9.47 -23.11 11.49
CA SER A 194 10.53 -22.27 12.02
C SER A 194 10.45 -22.13 13.54
N ALA A 195 11.50 -21.61 14.19
CA ALA A 195 11.56 -21.43 15.65
C ALA A 195 10.44 -20.53 16.20
N ASP A 196 9.91 -19.62 15.40
CA ASP A 196 8.79 -18.72 15.71
C ASP A 196 7.41 -19.29 15.33
N GLY A 197 7.35 -20.59 14.97
CA GLY A 197 6.11 -21.32 14.70
C GLY A 197 5.53 -21.12 13.31
N ARG A 198 6.22 -20.44 12.38
CA ARG A 198 5.75 -20.23 11.00
C ARG A 198 6.14 -21.38 10.10
N TRP A 199 5.27 -21.68 9.13
CA TRP A 199 5.57 -22.63 8.07
C TRP A 199 6.60 -22.05 7.10
N ILE A 200 7.66 -22.81 6.81
CA ILE A 200 8.75 -22.43 5.89
C ILE A 200 9.09 -23.59 4.95
N ILE A 201 9.68 -23.26 3.82
CA ILE A 201 10.19 -24.25 2.85
C ILE A 201 11.51 -24.83 3.36
N GLY A 202 12.35 -24.03 4.01
CA GLY A 202 13.62 -24.48 4.58
C GLY A 202 14.82 -24.19 3.71
N PHE A 203 14.83 -23.05 3.02
CA PHE A 203 16.00 -22.54 2.30
C PHE A 203 16.28 -21.07 2.62
N THR A 204 17.50 -20.63 2.35
CA THR A 204 17.92 -19.22 2.41
C THR A 204 17.87 -18.60 1.04
N ALA A 205 17.32 -17.40 0.94
CA ALA A 205 17.17 -16.68 -0.32
C ALA A 205 18.37 -15.79 -0.63
N THR A 206 18.62 -15.55 -1.91
CA THR A 206 19.75 -14.73 -2.37
C THR A 206 19.49 -13.25 -2.14
N LEU A 207 20.40 -12.61 -1.37
CA LEU A 207 20.48 -11.15 -1.27
C LEU A 207 21.27 -10.60 -2.47
N LYS A 208 20.81 -9.50 -3.06
CA LYS A 208 21.57 -8.68 -4.00
C LYS A 208 21.86 -7.32 -3.39
N SER A 209 23.12 -6.89 -3.52
CA SER A 209 23.59 -5.59 -3.03
C SER A 209 22.83 -4.42 -3.65
N PRO A 210 22.76 -3.27 -2.96
CA PRO A 210 22.17 -2.06 -3.48
C PRO A 210 22.72 -1.66 -4.84
N LEU A 211 21.89 -1.05 -5.68
CA LEU A 211 22.32 -0.42 -6.93
C LEU A 211 23.14 0.85 -6.63
N ILE A 212 22.70 1.63 -5.66
CA ILE A 212 23.29 2.92 -5.24
C ILE A 212 23.86 2.75 -3.82
N GLY A 213 25.10 3.22 -3.62
CA GLY A 213 25.80 3.14 -2.35
C GLY A 213 26.86 2.04 -2.31
N GLU A 214 27.23 1.63 -1.10
CA GLU A 214 28.28 0.63 -0.90
C GLU A 214 27.81 -0.77 -1.30
N LYS A 215 28.69 -1.49 -1.96
CA LYS A 215 28.44 -2.89 -2.30
C LYS A 215 28.64 -3.76 -1.04
N ILE A 216 27.66 -4.60 -0.75
CA ILE A 216 27.80 -5.60 0.31
C ILE A 216 28.79 -6.66 -0.17
N GLU A 217 29.84 -6.92 0.61
CA GLU A 217 30.88 -7.87 0.28
C GLU A 217 30.28 -9.28 0.11
N GLY A 218 30.71 -9.99 -0.92
CA GLY A 218 30.20 -11.34 -1.22
C GLY A 218 28.92 -11.38 -2.05
N TYR A 219 28.23 -10.23 -2.27
CA TYR A 219 26.96 -10.19 -3.02
C TYR A 219 27.09 -9.41 -4.31
N GLU A 220 26.38 -9.85 -5.35
CA GLU A 220 26.28 -9.12 -6.61
C GLU A 220 25.40 -7.87 -6.47
N ARG A 221 25.67 -6.84 -7.27
CA ARG A 221 24.77 -5.68 -7.34
C ARG A 221 23.48 -6.05 -8.05
N ALA A 222 22.37 -5.54 -7.54
CA ALA A 222 21.09 -5.61 -8.22
C ALA A 222 21.13 -4.80 -9.52
N GLY A 223 20.65 -5.38 -10.61
CA GLY A 223 20.46 -4.68 -11.88
C GLY A 223 19.24 -3.76 -11.84
N ILE A 224 19.25 -2.68 -12.65
CA ILE A 224 18.14 -1.74 -12.72
C ILE A 224 16.79 -2.42 -13.07
N PHE A 225 16.80 -3.37 -13.99
CA PHE A 225 15.61 -4.12 -14.39
C PHE A 225 15.12 -5.06 -13.28
N GLU A 226 16.03 -5.62 -12.47
CA GLU A 226 15.66 -6.43 -11.31
C GLU A 226 14.99 -5.57 -10.24
N ILE A 227 15.48 -4.35 -10.01
CA ILE A 227 14.87 -3.40 -9.07
C ILE A 227 13.49 -2.95 -9.56
N ILE A 228 13.34 -2.65 -10.86
CA ILE A 228 12.03 -2.31 -11.44
C ILE A 228 11.05 -3.47 -11.25
N HIS A 229 11.47 -4.69 -11.61
CA HIS A 229 10.66 -5.90 -11.42
C HIS A 229 10.25 -6.09 -9.96
N GLU A 230 11.22 -6.08 -9.04
CA GLU A 230 10.97 -6.21 -7.60
C GLU A 230 10.00 -5.13 -7.11
N SER A 231 10.16 -3.88 -7.55
CA SER A 231 9.34 -2.76 -7.12
C SER A 231 7.90 -2.87 -7.61
N ILE A 232 7.68 -3.29 -8.86
CA ILE A 232 6.32 -3.52 -9.39
C ILE A 232 5.63 -4.64 -8.60
N TYR A 233 6.29 -5.78 -8.45
CA TYR A 233 5.69 -6.92 -7.75
C TYR A 233 5.57 -6.69 -6.24
N ARG A 234 6.41 -5.84 -5.65
CA ARG A 234 6.27 -5.40 -4.25
C ARG A 234 5.00 -4.57 -4.04
N VAL A 235 4.67 -3.67 -4.95
CA VAL A 235 3.39 -2.93 -4.90
C VAL A 235 2.21 -3.90 -5.06
N ILE A 236 2.29 -4.85 -6.00
CA ILE A 236 1.26 -5.89 -6.17
C ILE A 236 1.13 -6.73 -4.90
N PHE A 237 2.24 -7.10 -4.27
CA PHE A 237 2.26 -7.80 -2.99
C PHE A 237 1.55 -7.00 -1.88
N PHE A 238 1.82 -5.70 -1.75
CA PHE A 238 1.15 -4.83 -0.79
C PHE A 238 -0.37 -4.81 -1.02
N VAL A 239 -0.80 -4.68 -2.28
CA VAL A 239 -2.22 -4.71 -2.64
C VAL A 239 -2.85 -6.06 -2.29
N LYS A 240 -2.20 -7.19 -2.65
CA LYS A 240 -2.68 -8.54 -2.29
C LYS A 240 -2.81 -8.70 -0.78
N SER A 241 -1.79 -8.30 -0.02
CA SER A 241 -1.80 -8.37 1.45
C SER A 241 -2.92 -7.53 2.05
N THR A 242 -3.19 -6.33 1.49
CA THR A 242 -4.32 -5.48 1.91
C THR A 242 -5.65 -6.17 1.67
N VAL A 243 -5.85 -6.77 0.48
CA VAL A 243 -7.10 -7.49 0.16
C VAL A 243 -7.30 -8.69 1.07
N ILE A 244 -6.24 -9.49 1.28
CA ILE A 244 -6.29 -10.65 2.18
C ILE A 244 -6.57 -10.20 3.62
N GLY A 245 -5.88 -9.18 4.11
CA GLY A 245 -6.11 -8.61 5.45
C GLY A 245 -7.54 -8.11 5.62
N PHE A 246 -8.06 -7.42 4.62
CA PHE A 246 -9.45 -6.95 4.62
C PHE A 246 -10.45 -8.12 4.69
N ILE A 247 -10.26 -9.17 3.87
CA ILE A 247 -11.10 -10.37 3.92
C ILE A 247 -11.03 -11.03 5.31
N ARG A 248 -9.82 -11.16 5.88
CA ARG A 248 -9.63 -11.75 7.22
C ARG A 248 -10.35 -10.98 8.33
N ILE A 249 -10.44 -9.65 8.23
CA ILE A 249 -11.21 -8.82 9.16
C ILE A 249 -12.70 -9.18 9.08
N PHE A 250 -13.28 -9.29 7.88
CA PHE A 250 -14.69 -9.64 7.70
C PHE A 250 -15.04 -11.08 8.02
N THR A 251 -14.06 -11.99 7.96
CA THR A 251 -14.22 -13.39 8.36
C THR A 251 -13.91 -13.62 9.84
N PHE A 252 -13.66 -12.54 10.61
CA PHE A 252 -13.30 -12.61 12.03
C PHE A 252 -12.09 -13.50 12.31
N SER A 253 -11.18 -13.62 11.35
CA SER A 253 -9.97 -14.45 11.43
C SER A 253 -8.75 -13.70 11.94
N VAL A 254 -8.91 -12.43 12.37
CA VAL A 254 -7.87 -11.55 12.91
C VAL A 254 -8.28 -11.12 14.30
N SER A 255 -7.33 -11.12 15.24
CA SER A 255 -7.56 -10.53 16.56
C SER A 255 -7.73 -9.01 16.43
N PRO A 256 -8.65 -8.38 17.20
CA PRO A 256 -8.71 -6.91 17.28
C PRO A 256 -7.36 -6.27 17.62
N ASP A 257 -6.50 -6.96 18.38
CA ASP A 257 -5.18 -6.49 18.78
C ASP A 257 -4.16 -6.47 17.62
N ASP A 258 -4.43 -7.18 16.53
CA ASP A 258 -3.58 -7.18 15.32
C ASP A 258 -3.92 -6.03 14.35
N ILE A 259 -5.01 -5.30 14.61
CA ILE A 259 -5.43 -4.17 13.78
C ILE A 259 -4.82 -2.88 14.32
N ALA A 260 -3.89 -2.29 13.58
CA ALA A 260 -3.32 -1.00 13.92
C ALA A 260 -4.21 0.14 13.39
N GLY A 261 -4.64 1.00 14.30
CA GLY A 261 -5.30 2.25 13.97
C GLY A 261 -4.31 3.42 13.80
N PRO A 262 -4.83 4.67 13.77
CA PRO A 262 -3.98 5.85 13.55
C PRO A 262 -2.84 6.00 14.56
N ILE A 263 -3.09 5.64 15.83
CA ILE A 263 -2.08 5.72 16.90
C ILE A 263 -1.07 4.59 16.74
N GLY A 264 -1.52 3.38 16.45
CA GLY A 264 -0.66 2.23 16.16
C GLY A 264 0.23 2.46 14.95
N MET A 265 -0.25 3.14 13.91
CA MET A 265 0.58 3.50 12.74
C MET A 265 1.72 4.46 13.10
N VAL A 266 1.48 5.44 13.99
CA VAL A 266 2.56 6.33 14.48
C VAL A 266 3.62 5.52 15.22
N GLN A 267 3.20 4.55 16.06
CA GLN A 267 4.11 3.67 16.79
C GLN A 267 4.93 2.79 15.82
N ILE A 268 4.32 2.20 14.80
CA ILE A 268 5.03 1.42 13.78
C ILE A 268 6.10 2.26 13.08
N ILE A 269 5.81 3.53 12.77
CA ILE A 269 6.78 4.46 12.18
C ILE A 269 7.93 4.73 13.16
N GLU A 270 7.63 4.97 14.45
CA GLU A 270 8.62 5.21 15.50
C GLU A 270 9.55 4.02 15.68
N ASP A 271 8.99 2.82 15.83
CA ASP A 271 9.76 1.59 16.01
C ASP A 271 10.66 1.34 14.80
N SER A 272 10.12 1.47 13.59
CA SER A 272 10.85 1.26 12.34
C SER A 272 11.98 2.28 12.16
N TYR A 273 11.72 3.56 12.48
CA TYR A 273 12.72 4.62 12.46
C TYR A 273 13.83 4.35 13.48
N THR A 274 13.46 3.99 14.71
CA THR A 274 14.41 3.75 15.82
C THR A 274 15.29 2.51 15.54
N ILE A 275 14.70 1.43 15.05
CA ILE A 275 15.45 0.24 14.62
C ILE A 275 16.42 0.63 13.49
N GLY A 276 15.97 1.37 12.49
CA GLY A 276 16.86 1.83 11.42
C GLY A 276 17.99 2.71 11.93
N LEU A 277 17.72 3.61 12.89
CA LEU A 277 18.71 4.52 13.45
C LEU A 277 19.81 3.79 14.24
N SER A 278 19.51 2.61 14.78
CA SER A 278 20.52 1.78 15.45
C SER A 278 21.61 1.27 14.50
N TYR A 279 21.33 1.24 13.19
CA TYR A 279 22.31 0.88 12.14
C TYR A 279 22.91 2.13 11.49
N SER A 280 22.06 3.03 10.97
CA SER A 280 22.48 4.29 10.36
C SER A 280 21.30 5.22 10.13
N VAL A 281 21.59 6.53 9.92
CA VAL A 281 20.58 7.49 9.52
C VAL A 281 19.94 7.11 8.18
N LEU A 282 20.74 6.61 7.24
CA LEU A 282 20.21 6.14 5.95
C LEU A 282 19.23 4.99 6.13
N SER A 283 19.55 4.00 6.96
CA SER A 283 18.65 2.88 7.26
C SER A 283 17.34 3.34 7.90
N ALA A 284 17.40 4.32 8.81
CA ALA A 284 16.19 4.90 9.40
C ALA A 284 15.29 5.56 8.35
N VAL A 285 15.88 6.36 7.45
CA VAL A 285 15.14 7.00 6.35
C VAL A 285 14.56 5.94 5.40
N MET A 286 15.34 4.92 5.03
CA MET A 286 14.88 3.87 4.14
C MET A 286 13.73 3.05 4.75
N ASN A 287 13.77 2.76 6.05
CA ASN A 287 12.67 2.09 6.75
C ASN A 287 11.37 2.93 6.70
N VAL A 288 11.47 4.24 6.91
CA VAL A 288 10.31 5.15 6.79
C VAL A 288 9.78 5.18 5.35
N ILE A 289 10.67 5.22 4.35
CA ILE A 289 10.30 5.17 2.92
C ILE A 289 9.57 3.86 2.60
N TYR A 290 10.04 2.72 3.12
CA TYR A 290 9.37 1.43 2.95
C TYR A 290 7.95 1.44 3.53
N LEU A 291 7.77 1.95 4.76
CA LEU A 291 6.45 2.08 5.38
C LEU A 291 5.56 3.05 4.61
N ALA A 292 6.10 4.18 4.15
CA ALA A 292 5.36 5.13 3.31
C ALA A 292 4.87 4.48 2.01
N ALA A 293 5.70 3.63 1.37
CA ALA A 293 5.29 2.87 0.18
C ALA A 293 4.17 1.88 0.50
N LEU A 294 4.29 1.14 1.60
CA LEU A 294 3.26 0.21 2.08
C LEU A 294 1.94 0.95 2.35
N PHE A 295 1.97 2.04 3.11
CA PHE A 295 0.77 2.81 3.43
C PHE A 295 0.15 3.46 2.19
N SER A 296 0.98 3.92 1.24
CA SER A 296 0.50 4.47 -0.03
C SER A 296 -0.23 3.41 -0.85
N ALA A 297 0.34 2.20 -0.99
CA ALA A 297 -0.31 1.10 -1.69
C ALA A 297 -1.61 0.67 -1.01
N ASN A 298 -1.61 0.59 0.33
CA ASN A 298 -2.79 0.25 1.12
C ASN A 298 -3.90 1.29 0.96
N LEU A 299 -3.56 2.58 1.03
CA LEU A 299 -4.51 3.68 0.83
C LEU A 299 -5.11 3.64 -0.58
N GLY A 300 -4.29 3.40 -1.61
CA GLY A 300 -4.78 3.20 -2.97
C GLY A 300 -5.72 2.01 -3.12
N ALA A 301 -5.38 0.87 -2.51
CA ALA A 301 -6.20 -0.35 -2.55
C ALA A 301 -7.53 -0.16 -1.80
N LEU A 302 -7.49 0.38 -0.57
CA LEU A 302 -8.69 0.61 0.23
C LEU A 302 -9.64 1.60 -0.44
N ASN A 303 -9.11 2.68 -1.04
CA ASN A 303 -9.93 3.66 -1.76
C ASN A 303 -10.58 3.08 -3.02
N LEU A 304 -10.06 1.99 -3.60
CA LEU A 304 -10.71 1.30 -4.72
C LEU A 304 -11.76 0.28 -4.29
N PHE A 305 -11.86 -0.06 -3.00
CA PHE A 305 -12.91 -0.97 -2.56
C PHE A 305 -14.30 -0.36 -2.75
N PRO A 306 -15.32 -1.18 -3.07
CA PRO A 306 -16.69 -0.73 -3.31
C PRO A 306 -17.38 -0.34 -2.01
N ILE A 307 -16.73 0.50 -1.20
CA ILE A 307 -17.23 0.96 0.10
C ILE A 307 -17.76 2.38 -0.08
N PRO A 308 -19.02 2.65 0.35
CA PRO A 308 -19.54 4.01 0.36
C PRO A 308 -18.61 4.96 1.15
N ALA A 309 -18.56 6.21 0.76
CA ALA A 309 -17.66 7.27 1.23
C ALA A 309 -16.21 7.17 0.75
N MET A 310 -15.84 6.12 0.01
CA MET A 310 -14.55 6.00 -0.68
C MET A 310 -14.73 6.17 -2.19
N ASP A 311 -13.62 6.38 -2.91
CA ASP A 311 -13.62 6.53 -4.37
C ASP A 311 -14.21 5.31 -5.08
N GLY A 312 -13.91 4.10 -4.59
CA GLY A 312 -14.43 2.86 -5.13
C GLY A 312 -15.96 2.79 -5.05
N GLY A 313 -16.57 3.30 -3.99
CA GLY A 313 -18.02 3.45 -3.90
C GLY A 313 -18.58 4.37 -4.99
N ARG A 314 -17.96 5.53 -5.22
CA ARG A 314 -18.31 6.45 -6.32
C ARG A 314 -18.12 5.80 -7.69
N LEU A 315 -17.03 5.05 -7.89
CA LEU A 315 -16.80 4.30 -9.14
C LEU A 315 -17.90 3.29 -9.42
N VAL A 316 -18.41 2.58 -8.42
CA VAL A 316 -19.53 1.65 -8.58
C VAL A 316 -20.80 2.39 -9.03
N PHE A 317 -21.14 3.52 -8.43
CA PHE A 317 -22.30 4.31 -8.85
C PHE A 317 -22.15 4.82 -10.28
N LEU A 318 -20.99 5.34 -10.67
CA LEU A 318 -20.71 5.80 -12.03
C LEU A 318 -20.75 4.63 -13.05
N LEU A 319 -20.32 3.44 -12.66
CA LEU A 319 -20.43 2.25 -13.49
C LEU A 319 -21.89 1.84 -13.70
N ILE A 320 -22.70 1.85 -12.66
CA ILE A 320 -24.15 1.59 -12.73
C ILE A 320 -24.83 2.63 -13.63
N GLU A 321 -24.51 3.91 -13.47
CA GLU A 321 -25.03 4.99 -14.34
C GLU A 321 -24.69 4.73 -15.80
N LYS A 322 -23.42 4.38 -16.10
CA LYS A 322 -22.98 4.08 -17.45
C LYS A 322 -23.74 2.90 -18.07
N ILE A 323 -24.00 1.84 -17.30
CA ILE A 323 -24.72 0.65 -17.78
C ILE A 323 -26.20 0.97 -17.99
N ARG A 324 -26.83 1.73 -17.09
CA ARG A 324 -28.26 2.08 -17.16
C ARG A 324 -28.56 3.19 -18.16
N GLY A 325 -27.56 3.99 -18.54
CA GLY A 325 -27.74 5.16 -19.39
C GLY A 325 -28.50 6.33 -18.73
N LYS A 326 -28.70 6.27 -17.40
CA LYS A 326 -29.39 7.30 -16.61
C LYS A 326 -28.65 7.50 -15.30
N ALA A 327 -28.44 8.75 -14.90
CA ALA A 327 -27.88 9.12 -13.61
C ALA A 327 -28.70 8.51 -12.47
N LEU A 328 -28.02 8.18 -11.38
CA LEU A 328 -28.68 7.81 -10.14
C LEU A 328 -29.26 9.07 -9.49
N ASP A 329 -30.23 8.85 -8.63
CA ASP A 329 -30.81 9.91 -7.81
C ASP A 329 -29.75 10.43 -6.81
N PRO A 330 -29.34 11.72 -6.90
CA PRO A 330 -28.27 12.26 -6.04
C PRO A 330 -28.56 12.13 -4.56
N ASP A 331 -29.85 12.25 -4.17
CA ASP A 331 -30.24 12.14 -2.75
C ASP A 331 -29.99 10.71 -2.21
N LYS A 332 -30.27 9.69 -3.03
CA LYS A 332 -30.03 8.29 -2.66
C LYS A 332 -28.54 7.97 -2.59
N GLU A 333 -27.75 8.47 -3.55
CA GLU A 333 -26.31 8.35 -3.53
C GLU A 333 -25.72 9.01 -2.30
N GLY A 334 -26.16 10.25 -1.98
CA GLY A 334 -25.75 10.98 -0.79
C GLY A 334 -26.05 10.24 0.51
N ILE A 335 -27.25 9.65 0.66
CA ILE A 335 -27.62 8.86 1.83
C ILE A 335 -26.69 7.64 2.01
N VAL A 336 -26.42 6.91 0.92
CA VAL A 336 -25.54 5.72 0.98
C VAL A 336 -24.13 6.12 1.38
N HIS A 337 -23.60 7.20 0.82
CA HIS A 337 -22.28 7.74 1.19
C HIS A 337 -22.26 8.21 2.65
N PHE A 338 -23.29 8.88 3.12
CA PHE A 338 -23.40 9.31 4.52
C PHE A 338 -23.41 8.14 5.51
N ILE A 339 -24.18 7.08 5.23
CA ILE A 339 -24.20 5.88 6.05
C ILE A 339 -22.82 5.22 6.07
N GLY A 340 -22.17 5.08 4.90
CA GLY A 340 -20.81 4.53 4.81
C GLY A 340 -19.80 5.34 5.62
N PHE A 341 -19.86 6.67 5.51
CA PHE A 341 -19.01 7.57 6.28
C PHE A 341 -19.23 7.43 7.79
N ALA A 342 -20.49 7.36 8.24
CA ALA A 342 -20.80 7.17 9.66
C ALA A 342 -20.25 5.83 10.20
N LEU A 343 -20.34 4.75 9.41
CA LEU A 343 -19.78 3.44 9.75
C LEU A 343 -18.25 3.48 9.82
N LEU A 344 -17.59 4.16 8.88
CA LEU A 344 -16.14 4.33 8.89
C LEU A 344 -15.66 5.13 10.12
N ILE A 345 -16.36 6.19 10.49
CA ILE A 345 -16.04 6.94 11.72
C ILE A 345 -16.20 6.06 12.95
N LEU A 346 -17.29 5.28 13.03
CA LEU A 346 -17.51 4.35 14.16
C LEU A 346 -16.37 3.31 14.24
N LEU A 347 -15.98 2.73 13.10
CA LEU A 347 -14.86 1.79 13.03
C LEU A 347 -13.56 2.46 13.46
N MET A 348 -13.28 3.69 12.99
CA MET A 348 -12.07 4.43 13.35
C MET A 348 -12.00 4.69 14.86
N VAL A 349 -13.12 5.09 15.49
CA VAL A 349 -13.19 5.30 16.94
C VAL A 349 -12.97 3.99 17.69
N PHE A 350 -13.55 2.89 17.23
CA PHE A 350 -13.34 1.57 17.82
C PHE A 350 -11.87 1.14 17.76
N VAL A 351 -11.23 1.26 16.59
CA VAL A 351 -9.83 0.90 16.40
C VAL A 351 -8.90 1.81 17.20
N ALA A 352 -9.17 3.13 17.23
CA ALA A 352 -8.40 4.07 18.05
C ALA A 352 -8.50 3.75 19.55
N PHE A 353 -9.70 3.36 20.03
CA PHE A 353 -9.88 2.91 21.41
C PHE A 353 -9.06 1.64 21.68
N ASN A 354 -9.04 0.70 20.76
CA ASN A 354 -8.24 -0.52 20.87
C ASN A 354 -6.72 -0.22 20.89
N ASP A 355 -6.23 0.71 20.04
CA ASP A 355 -4.85 1.19 20.08
C ASP A 355 -4.47 1.73 21.46
N ILE A 356 -5.31 2.61 22.02
CA ILE A 356 -5.09 3.20 23.35
C ILE A 356 -5.04 2.11 24.42
N ARG A 357 -5.98 1.16 24.37
CA ARG A 357 -6.00 0.03 25.32
C ARG A 357 -4.70 -0.77 25.26
N ARG A 358 -4.23 -1.10 24.05
CA ARG A 358 -3.00 -1.89 23.84
C ARG A 358 -1.74 -1.18 24.32
N ILE A 359 -1.69 0.16 24.21
CA ILE A 359 -0.50 0.95 24.54
C ILE A 359 -0.43 1.24 26.05
N PHE A 360 -1.57 1.43 26.72
CA PHE A 360 -1.60 1.91 28.10
C PHE A 360 -2.04 0.86 29.12
N PHE A 361 -2.62 -0.26 28.70
CA PHE A 361 -3.13 -1.33 29.55
C PHE A 361 -2.71 -2.71 29.04
#